data_c2f5d25698e432d8b1a9533ff1c5f30b
#
_entry.id   c2f5d25698e432d8b1a9533ff1c5f30b
#
_cell.length_a   1.000
_cell.length_b   1.000
_cell.length_c   1.000
_cell.angle_alpha   90.00
_cell.angle_beta   90.00
_cell.angle_gamma   90.00
#
_symmetry.space_group_name_H-M   'P 1'
#
loop_
_entity.id
_entity.type
_entity.pdbx_description
1 polymer ?
#
loop_
_entity_poly.entity_id
_entity_poly.type
_entity_poly.pdbx_seq_one_letter_code
_entity_poly.pdbx_strand_id
1 'polypeptide(L)'
;MCIRDRIQACYELNKVCEHFHIPFQSGNDEILKQMSRGYTIKKYKSIIENIRSLMPDASITADAIVGFPGETEQQYRDTLKLISEIGFDQVNTAAYSPRPNTPAAVWENQLSEEVKKARLQEINDLVEKTARSRNQRYINKIESILIEGLNPKNSSQIMGRTRTNRLTFVEIPKNISFNFSLGDEIDVKINEARPFSLTGELNL
;
A
#
# COMPACT_ATOMS: atom_id res chain seq x y z
N MET A 1 23.44 4.00 6.09
CA MET A 1 22.44 5.10 6.06
C MET A 1 21.32 4.74 7.02
N CYS A 2 21.06 5.58 8.01
CA CYS A 2 20.00 5.38 8.99
C CYS A 2 18.63 5.58 8.31
N ILE A 3 17.59 4.87 8.76
CA ILE A 3 16.24 5.04 8.20
C ILE A 3 15.72 6.48 8.36
N ARG A 4 16.11 7.16 9.44
CA ARG A 4 15.78 8.58 9.67
C ARG A 4 16.37 9.48 8.60
N ASP A 5 17.64 9.28 8.25
CA ASP A 5 18.32 10.08 7.21
C ASP A 5 17.63 9.91 5.86
N ARG A 6 17.14 8.69 5.57
CA ARG A 6 16.37 8.41 4.33
C ARG A 6 15.03 9.13 4.32
N ILE A 7 14.29 9.11 5.44
CA ILE A 7 13.00 9.81 5.56
C ILE A 7 13.21 11.30 5.39
N GLN A 8 14.24 11.86 6.04
CA GLN A 8 14.59 13.27 5.92
C GLN A 8 14.95 13.64 4.47
N ALA A 9 15.77 12.83 3.80
CA ALA A 9 16.11 13.06 2.40
C ALA A 9 14.88 12.99 1.47
N CYS A 10 13.92 12.07 1.72
CA CYS A 10 12.67 12.04 0.96
C CYS A 10 11.83 13.29 1.15
N TYR A 11 11.84 13.85 2.36
CA TYR A 11 11.13 15.10 2.65
C TYR A 11 11.77 16.32 1.98
N GLU A 12 13.11 16.39 1.92
CA GLU A 12 13.87 17.55 1.41
C GLU A 12 14.02 17.56 -0.12
N LEU A 13 13.94 16.40 -0.76
CA LEU A 13 14.24 16.26 -2.18
C LEU A 13 12.97 16.23 -3.05
N ASN A 14 12.67 17.32 -3.74
CA ASN A 14 11.49 17.45 -4.60
C ASN A 14 11.35 16.39 -5.70
N LYS A 15 12.44 15.72 -6.09
CA LYS A 15 12.42 14.64 -7.10
C LYS A 15 12.08 13.28 -6.51
N VAL A 16 12.01 13.15 -5.19
CA VAL A 16 11.64 11.90 -4.51
C VAL A 16 10.15 11.92 -4.20
N CYS A 17 9.45 10.88 -4.62
CA CYS A 17 8.02 10.73 -4.39
C CYS A 17 7.72 10.32 -2.94
N GLU A 18 6.61 10.82 -2.40
CA GLU A 18 6.17 10.57 -1.02
C GLU A 18 5.46 9.21 -0.89
N HIS A 19 6.15 8.14 -1.31
CA HIS A 19 5.67 6.76 -1.23
C HIS A 19 6.68 5.86 -0.53
N PHE A 20 6.23 5.17 0.52
CA PHE A 20 7.07 4.26 1.31
C PHE A 20 6.46 2.86 1.32
N HIS A 21 7.21 1.90 0.79
CA HIS A 21 6.86 0.50 0.92
C HIS A 21 7.66 -0.11 2.09
N ILE A 22 6.98 -0.41 3.19
CA ILE A 22 7.59 -0.88 4.43
C ILE A 22 6.86 -2.14 4.91
N PRO A 23 7.30 -3.34 4.49
CA PRO A 23 6.70 -4.59 4.91
C PRO A 23 6.74 -4.78 6.43
N PHE A 24 5.59 -5.11 7.06
CA PHE A 24 5.54 -5.46 8.48
C PHE A 24 5.41 -6.97 8.72
N GLN A 25 4.97 -7.73 7.75
CA GLN A 25 4.81 -9.19 7.71
C GLN A 25 3.78 -9.75 8.68
N SER A 26 3.82 -9.40 9.97
CA SER A 26 2.86 -9.77 11.02
C SER A 26 2.72 -8.64 12.03
N GLY A 27 1.54 -8.47 12.61
CA GLY A 27 1.25 -7.51 13.67
C GLY A 27 1.66 -7.96 15.09
N ASN A 28 2.32 -9.11 15.21
CA ASN A 28 2.68 -9.70 16.50
C ASN A 28 4.19 -9.99 16.60
N ASP A 29 4.81 -9.54 17.69
CA ASP A 29 6.27 -9.63 17.86
C ASP A 29 6.79 -11.08 17.95
N GLU A 30 6.02 -12.02 18.50
CA GLU A 30 6.43 -13.43 18.58
C GLU A 30 6.44 -14.07 17.18
N ILE A 31 5.45 -13.78 16.35
CA ILE A 31 5.42 -14.25 14.96
C ILE A 31 6.57 -13.61 14.18
N LEU A 32 6.85 -12.32 14.35
CA LEU A 32 8.01 -11.66 13.73
C LEU A 32 9.32 -12.34 14.11
N LYS A 33 9.50 -12.70 15.38
CA LYS A 33 10.68 -13.45 15.85
C LYS A 33 10.78 -14.82 15.20
N GLN A 34 9.67 -15.56 15.09
CA GLN A 34 9.61 -16.85 14.40
C GLN A 34 9.91 -16.74 12.89
N MET A 35 9.51 -15.61 12.27
CA MET A 35 9.86 -15.28 10.89
C MET A 35 11.29 -14.74 10.75
N SER A 36 12.09 -14.74 11.82
CA SER A 36 13.46 -14.20 11.86
C SER A 36 13.53 -12.70 11.48
N ARG A 37 12.54 -11.92 11.88
CA ARG A 37 12.52 -10.47 11.66
C ARG A 37 13.18 -9.75 12.85
N GLY A 38 14.14 -8.86 12.56
CA GLY A 38 14.95 -8.16 13.56
C GLY A 38 14.32 -6.86 14.09
N TYR A 39 13.01 -6.71 14.07
CA TYR A 39 12.30 -5.52 14.55
C TYR A 39 11.04 -5.91 15.33
N THR A 40 10.51 -4.94 16.09
CA THR A 40 9.26 -5.05 16.84
C THR A 40 8.18 -4.15 16.26
N ILE A 41 6.93 -4.42 16.56
CA ILE A 41 5.78 -3.59 16.16
C ILE A 41 5.90 -2.17 16.72
N LYS A 42 6.41 -2.01 17.94
CA LYS A 42 6.69 -0.69 18.51
C LYS A 42 7.66 0.12 17.65
N LYS A 43 8.77 -0.50 17.23
CA LYS A 43 9.76 0.15 16.36
C LYS A 43 9.18 0.45 14.98
N TYR A 44 8.40 -0.48 14.42
CA TYR A 44 7.70 -0.30 13.15
C TYR A 44 6.77 0.92 13.20
N LYS A 45 5.88 1.00 14.21
CA LYS A 45 4.98 2.15 14.41
C LYS A 45 5.74 3.47 14.51
N SER A 46 6.84 3.51 15.25
CA SER A 46 7.65 4.74 15.39
C SER A 46 8.23 5.23 14.06
N ILE A 47 8.53 4.33 13.13
CA ILE A 47 8.98 4.70 11.77
C ILE A 47 7.83 5.36 11.00
N ILE A 48 6.64 4.75 11.04
CA ILE A 48 5.45 5.30 10.37
C ILE A 48 5.07 6.68 10.93
N GLU A 49 5.09 6.82 12.26
CA GLU A 49 4.84 8.09 12.93
C GLU A 49 5.83 9.18 12.50
N ASN A 50 7.12 8.83 12.39
CA ASN A 50 8.14 9.77 11.91
C ASN A 50 7.92 10.18 10.44
N ILE A 51 7.52 9.26 9.57
CA ILE A 51 7.17 9.60 8.18
C ILE A 51 5.98 10.56 8.16
N ARG A 52 4.90 10.25 8.88
CA ARG A 52 3.68 11.05 8.88
C ARG A 52 3.82 12.40 9.58
N SER A 53 4.75 12.54 10.53
CA SER A 53 5.04 13.82 11.15
C SER A 53 5.69 14.81 10.19
N LEU A 54 6.51 14.33 9.25
CA LEU A 54 7.16 15.15 8.22
C LEU A 54 6.30 15.27 6.95
N MET A 55 5.64 14.19 6.57
CA MET A 55 4.84 14.05 5.34
C MET A 55 3.48 13.43 5.65
N PRO A 56 2.48 14.20 6.15
CA PRO A 56 1.18 13.66 6.60
C PRO A 56 0.41 12.89 5.52
N ASP A 57 0.55 13.33 4.27
CA ASP A 57 -0.13 12.74 3.11
C ASP A 57 0.68 11.63 2.42
N ALA A 58 1.88 11.30 2.91
CA ALA A 58 2.68 10.23 2.34
C ALA A 58 1.91 8.90 2.24
N SER A 59 2.07 8.22 1.12
CA SER A 59 1.52 6.89 0.91
C SER A 59 2.39 5.85 1.59
N ILE A 60 1.77 5.01 2.41
CA ILE A 60 2.43 3.92 3.11
C ILE A 60 1.82 2.60 2.67
N THR A 61 2.65 1.77 2.04
CA THR A 61 2.27 0.43 1.60
C THR A 61 3.10 -0.62 2.33
N ALA A 62 2.57 -1.83 2.45
CA ALA A 62 3.22 -2.89 3.20
C ALA A 62 2.91 -4.28 2.63
N ASP A 63 3.57 -5.31 3.20
CA ASP A 63 3.24 -6.71 2.98
C ASP A 63 2.88 -7.35 4.33
N ALA A 64 1.91 -8.29 4.30
CA ALA A 64 1.50 -9.09 5.43
C ALA A 64 1.33 -10.56 5.02
N ILE A 65 1.74 -11.47 5.90
CA ILE A 65 1.57 -12.90 5.74
C ILE A 65 0.68 -13.39 6.88
N VAL A 66 -0.39 -14.10 6.55
CA VAL A 66 -1.30 -14.72 7.51
C VAL A 66 -1.16 -16.24 7.50
N GLY A 67 -1.47 -16.88 8.61
CA GLY A 67 -1.42 -18.34 8.69
C GLY A 67 -0.01 -18.89 8.77
N PHE A 68 0.95 -18.15 9.34
CA PHE A 68 2.28 -18.67 9.63
C PHE A 68 2.17 -19.86 10.61
N PRO A 69 3.03 -20.89 10.53
CA PRO A 69 2.96 -22.04 11.42
C PRO A 69 2.88 -21.67 12.88
N GLY A 70 1.86 -22.14 13.59
CA GLY A 70 1.61 -21.84 15.00
C GLY A 70 0.96 -20.49 15.29
N GLU A 71 0.62 -19.68 14.29
CA GLU A 71 -0.07 -18.42 14.49
C GLU A 71 -1.44 -18.63 15.14
N THR A 72 -1.60 -18.16 16.36
CA THR A 72 -2.88 -18.22 17.09
C THR A 72 -3.88 -17.19 16.56
N GLU A 73 -5.15 -17.34 16.95
CA GLU A 73 -6.18 -16.36 16.59
C GLU A 73 -5.86 -14.97 17.14
N GLN A 74 -5.38 -14.88 18.39
CA GLN A 74 -5.01 -13.59 18.99
C GLN A 74 -3.88 -12.90 18.22
N GLN A 75 -2.85 -13.63 17.80
CA GLN A 75 -1.73 -13.10 17.03
C GLN A 75 -2.16 -12.61 15.64
N TYR A 76 -3.11 -13.33 15.02
CA TYR A 76 -3.75 -12.87 13.79
C TYR A 76 -4.57 -11.58 14.02
N ARG A 77 -5.36 -11.49 15.11
CA ARG A 77 -6.10 -10.27 15.48
C ARG A 77 -5.18 -9.08 15.73
N ASP A 78 -3.98 -9.27 16.25
CA ASP A 78 -2.97 -8.22 16.39
C ASP A 78 -2.57 -7.66 15.02
N THR A 79 -2.50 -8.52 14.00
CA THR A 79 -2.23 -8.10 12.61
C THR A 79 -3.36 -7.24 12.05
N LEU A 80 -4.62 -7.63 12.22
CA LEU A 80 -5.78 -6.82 11.79
C LEU A 80 -5.82 -5.48 12.52
N LYS A 81 -5.54 -5.48 13.82
CA LYS A 81 -5.48 -4.27 14.65
C LYS A 81 -4.41 -3.30 14.12
N LEU A 82 -3.22 -3.80 13.81
CA LEU A 82 -2.13 -2.99 13.26
C LEU A 82 -2.54 -2.31 11.94
N ILE A 83 -3.21 -3.04 11.03
CA ILE A 83 -3.69 -2.50 9.75
C ILE A 83 -4.68 -1.36 10.00
N SER A 84 -5.64 -1.57 10.90
CA SER A 84 -6.65 -0.57 11.24
C SER A 84 -6.06 0.68 11.88
N GLU A 85 -5.09 0.53 12.80
CA GLU A 85 -4.46 1.64 13.52
C GLU A 85 -3.56 2.49 12.60
N ILE A 86 -2.79 1.85 11.73
CA ILE A 86 -1.89 2.58 10.82
C ILE A 86 -2.67 3.21 9.67
N GLY A 87 -3.72 2.56 9.16
CA GLY A 87 -4.44 3.05 8.01
C GLY A 87 -3.52 3.10 6.78
N PHE A 88 -3.11 1.93 6.31
CA PHE A 88 -2.27 1.81 5.11
C PHE A 88 -3.01 2.24 3.85
N ASP A 89 -2.26 2.71 2.87
CA ASP A 89 -2.75 3.00 1.53
C ASP A 89 -2.93 1.73 0.70
N GLN A 90 -2.11 0.70 1.00
CA GLN A 90 -2.23 -0.64 0.43
C GLN A 90 -1.43 -1.62 1.29
N VAL A 91 -1.94 -2.84 1.45
CA VAL A 91 -1.18 -3.97 2.00
C VAL A 91 -1.30 -5.13 1.02
N ASN A 92 -0.18 -5.64 0.54
CA ASN A 92 -0.16 -6.89 -0.20
C ASN A 92 -0.22 -8.04 0.81
N THR A 93 -1.25 -8.86 0.73
CA THR A 93 -1.50 -9.93 1.67
C THR A 93 -1.26 -11.29 1.02
N ALA A 94 -0.71 -12.22 1.77
CA ALA A 94 -0.51 -13.59 1.34
C ALA A 94 -0.80 -14.58 2.47
N ALA A 95 -1.39 -15.71 2.14
CA ALA A 95 -1.38 -16.85 3.03
C ALA A 95 0.02 -17.48 3.05
N TYR A 96 0.47 -17.93 4.22
CA TYR A 96 1.74 -18.64 4.31
C TYR A 96 1.74 -19.89 3.42
N SER A 97 2.78 -20.00 2.61
CA SER A 97 3.07 -21.17 1.78
C SER A 97 4.44 -21.71 2.16
N PRO A 98 4.56 -23.03 2.52
CA PRO A 98 5.83 -23.63 2.86
C PRO A 98 6.83 -23.51 1.70
N ARG A 99 8.03 -23.01 1.99
CA ARG A 99 9.10 -22.92 0.99
C ARG A 99 10.13 -24.03 1.26
N PRO A 100 10.54 -24.82 0.27
CA PRO A 100 11.58 -25.82 0.43
C PRO A 100 12.84 -25.22 1.10
N ASN A 101 13.48 -26.01 1.95
CA ASN A 101 14.71 -25.64 2.66
C ASN A 101 14.57 -24.49 3.68
N THR A 102 13.35 -24.19 4.15
CA THR A 102 13.15 -23.27 5.28
C THR A 102 12.74 -24.03 6.54
N PRO A 103 13.19 -23.62 7.75
CA PRO A 103 12.79 -24.30 8.99
C PRO A 103 11.27 -24.38 9.17
N ALA A 104 10.56 -23.30 8.89
CA ALA A 104 9.11 -23.23 9.05
C ALA A 104 8.33 -24.20 8.14
N ALA A 105 8.93 -24.68 7.03
CA ALA A 105 8.26 -25.62 6.13
C ALA A 105 8.04 -27.00 6.75
N VAL A 106 8.85 -27.36 7.74
CA VAL A 106 8.82 -28.69 8.38
C VAL A 106 8.27 -28.65 9.81
N TRP A 107 7.77 -27.51 10.26
CA TRP A 107 7.13 -27.41 11.58
C TRP A 107 5.80 -28.16 11.61
N GLU A 108 5.54 -28.86 12.71
CA GLU A 108 4.34 -29.70 12.86
C GLU A 108 3.05 -28.91 13.03
N ASN A 109 3.15 -27.66 13.52
CA ASN A 109 2.02 -26.78 13.83
C ASN A 109 1.55 -25.97 12.62
N GLN A 110 1.54 -26.56 11.42
CA GLN A 110 0.96 -25.94 10.22
C GLN A 110 -0.54 -25.70 10.42
N LEU A 111 -1.02 -24.51 9.98
CA LEU A 111 -2.44 -24.23 9.95
C LEU A 111 -3.10 -24.91 8.74
N SER A 112 -4.38 -25.29 8.90
CA SER A 112 -5.14 -25.84 7.78
C SER A 112 -5.38 -24.79 6.67
N GLU A 113 -5.58 -25.25 5.45
CA GLU A 113 -5.82 -24.37 4.31
C GLU A 113 -7.12 -23.58 4.46
N GLU A 114 -8.13 -24.15 5.14
CA GLU A 114 -9.40 -23.47 5.44
C GLU A 114 -9.17 -22.25 6.35
N VAL A 115 -8.36 -22.41 7.41
CA VAL A 115 -8.02 -21.31 8.34
C VAL A 115 -7.23 -20.22 7.60
N LYS A 116 -6.22 -20.62 6.82
CA LYS A 116 -5.42 -19.66 6.04
C LYS A 116 -6.28 -18.86 5.05
N LYS A 117 -7.20 -19.55 4.34
CA LYS A 117 -8.11 -18.94 3.38
C LYS A 117 -9.08 -17.96 4.06
N ALA A 118 -9.66 -18.36 5.20
CA ALA A 118 -10.56 -17.50 5.96
C ALA A 118 -9.84 -16.22 6.44
N ARG A 119 -8.64 -16.36 7.01
CA ARG A 119 -7.82 -15.21 7.44
C ARG A 119 -7.41 -14.32 6.26
N LEU A 120 -7.05 -14.91 5.12
CA LEU A 120 -6.69 -14.14 3.93
C LEU A 120 -7.88 -13.34 3.40
N GLN A 121 -9.09 -13.90 3.42
CA GLN A 121 -10.29 -13.17 3.00
C GLN A 121 -10.58 -12.01 3.94
N GLU A 122 -10.60 -12.24 5.25
CA GLU A 122 -10.88 -11.21 6.25
C GLU A 122 -9.87 -10.05 6.21
N ILE A 123 -8.57 -10.36 6.08
CA ILE A 123 -7.55 -9.30 5.98
C ILE A 123 -7.68 -8.51 4.68
N ASN A 124 -8.04 -9.14 3.55
CA ASN A 124 -8.28 -8.46 2.28
C ASN A 124 -9.45 -7.49 2.36
N ASP A 125 -10.56 -7.89 2.97
CA ASP A 125 -11.73 -7.04 3.18
C ASP A 125 -11.38 -5.81 4.03
N LEU A 126 -10.58 -6.01 5.08
CA LEU A 126 -10.08 -4.92 5.94
C LEU A 126 -9.15 -3.98 5.16
N VAL A 127 -8.22 -4.52 4.38
CA VAL A 127 -7.29 -3.73 3.55
C VAL A 127 -8.05 -2.90 2.54
N GLU A 128 -9.04 -3.49 1.84
CA GLU A 128 -9.87 -2.75 0.88
C GLU A 128 -10.61 -1.59 1.54
N LYS A 129 -11.25 -1.84 2.70
CA LYS A 129 -11.94 -0.82 3.47
C LYS A 129 -11.00 0.31 3.90
N THR A 130 -9.81 -0.03 4.40
CA THR A 130 -8.81 0.93 4.84
C THR A 130 -8.28 1.77 3.68
N ALA A 131 -7.91 1.13 2.56
CA ALA A 131 -7.43 1.81 1.36
C ALA A 131 -8.50 2.76 0.78
N ARG A 132 -9.77 2.33 0.72
CA ARG A 132 -10.90 3.16 0.29
C ARG A 132 -11.03 4.41 1.17
N SER A 133 -10.99 4.24 2.49
CA SER A 133 -11.03 5.36 3.44
C SER A 133 -9.88 6.33 3.24
N ARG A 134 -8.65 5.82 3.08
CA ARG A 134 -7.46 6.64 2.84
C ARG A 134 -7.53 7.41 1.53
N ASN A 135 -8.05 6.81 0.47
CA ASN A 135 -8.14 7.44 -0.83
C ASN A 135 -9.20 8.57 -0.90
N GLN A 136 -10.13 8.64 0.06
CA GLN A 136 -11.08 9.78 0.13
C GLN A 136 -10.38 11.14 0.25
N ARG A 137 -9.14 11.19 0.77
CA ARG A 137 -8.36 12.42 0.88
C ARG A 137 -8.05 13.10 -0.46
N TYR A 138 -8.13 12.35 -1.57
CA TYR A 138 -7.88 12.88 -2.92
C TYR A 138 -9.11 13.52 -3.57
N ILE A 139 -10.31 13.20 -3.12
CA ILE A 139 -11.55 13.71 -3.73
C ILE A 139 -11.55 15.24 -3.75
N ASN A 140 -11.89 15.82 -4.91
CA ASN A 140 -11.89 17.25 -5.21
C ASN A 140 -10.52 17.94 -5.12
N LYS A 141 -9.42 17.19 -4.95
CA LYS A 141 -8.07 17.76 -5.06
C LYS A 141 -7.56 17.69 -6.49
N ILE A 142 -6.63 18.60 -6.79
CA ILE A 142 -5.84 18.57 -8.02
C ILE A 142 -4.54 17.84 -7.68
N GLU A 143 -4.26 16.77 -8.43
CA GLU A 143 -3.04 15.96 -8.27
C GLU A 143 -2.22 16.00 -9.58
N SER A 144 -0.92 16.15 -9.46
CA SER A 144 -0.01 15.98 -10.60
C SER A 144 0.16 14.49 -10.88
N ILE A 145 -0.06 14.09 -12.13
CA ILE A 145 -0.06 12.70 -12.59
C ILE A 145 1.03 12.54 -13.65
N LEU A 146 1.98 11.64 -13.40
CA LEU A 146 2.95 11.19 -14.38
C LEU A 146 2.30 10.19 -15.33
N ILE A 147 2.26 10.50 -16.63
CA ILE A 147 1.60 9.66 -17.64
C ILE A 147 2.45 8.39 -17.91
N GLU A 148 1.81 7.23 -17.74
CA GLU A 148 2.39 5.90 -18.04
C GLU A 148 1.83 5.28 -19.32
N GLY A 149 0.77 5.82 -19.91
CA GLY A 149 0.18 5.34 -21.15
C GLY A 149 -1.32 5.50 -21.25
N LEU A 150 -1.91 4.78 -22.21
CA LEU A 150 -3.35 4.60 -22.30
C LEU A 150 -3.80 3.45 -21.41
N ASN A 151 -5.02 3.56 -20.88
CA ASN A 151 -5.63 2.45 -20.14
C ASN A 151 -5.86 1.25 -21.10
N PRO A 152 -5.23 0.08 -20.86
CA PRO A 152 -5.38 -1.08 -21.74
C PRO A 152 -6.81 -1.60 -21.88
N LYS A 153 -7.68 -1.28 -20.89
CA LYS A 153 -9.08 -1.69 -20.86
C LYS A 153 -10.03 -0.64 -21.44
N ASN A 154 -9.56 0.59 -21.60
CA ASN A 154 -10.35 1.71 -22.14
C ASN A 154 -9.44 2.76 -22.77
N SER A 155 -9.28 2.69 -24.09
CA SER A 155 -8.40 3.60 -24.85
C SER A 155 -8.84 5.07 -24.84
N SER A 156 -10.02 5.40 -24.33
CA SER A 156 -10.44 6.80 -24.11
C SER A 156 -9.87 7.39 -22.81
N GLN A 157 -9.11 6.62 -22.05
CA GLN A 157 -8.50 7.06 -20.80
C GLN A 157 -6.96 7.00 -20.89
N ILE A 158 -6.32 8.03 -20.37
CA ILE A 158 -4.92 8.01 -19.99
C ILE A 158 -4.82 7.33 -18.62
N MET A 159 -3.73 6.62 -18.38
CA MET A 159 -3.38 6.17 -17.04
C MET A 159 -2.02 6.72 -16.63
N GLY A 160 -1.85 6.97 -15.35
CA GLY A 160 -0.61 7.45 -14.78
C GLY A 160 -0.62 7.30 -13.26
N ARG A 161 0.37 7.91 -12.60
CA ARG A 161 0.50 7.83 -11.15
C ARG A 161 0.70 9.19 -10.54
N THR A 162 0.06 9.38 -9.38
CA THR A 162 0.36 10.51 -8.50
C THR A 162 1.77 10.36 -7.89
N ARG A 163 2.31 11.43 -7.31
CA ARG A 163 3.55 11.37 -6.50
C ARG A 163 3.47 10.36 -5.37
N THR A 164 2.29 10.11 -4.83
CA THR A 164 2.03 9.09 -3.79
C THR A 164 1.81 7.69 -4.35
N ASN A 165 2.15 7.47 -5.64
CA ASN A 165 2.04 6.19 -6.36
C ASN A 165 0.61 5.66 -6.50
N ARG A 166 -0.41 6.55 -6.54
CA ARG A 166 -1.80 6.14 -6.82
C ARG A 166 -2.02 6.01 -8.33
N LEU A 167 -2.44 4.82 -8.77
CA LEU A 167 -2.89 4.62 -10.13
C LEU A 167 -4.11 5.50 -10.39
N THR A 168 -4.03 6.34 -11.42
CA THR A 168 -5.06 7.31 -11.76
C THR A 168 -5.45 7.16 -13.21
N PHE A 169 -6.76 7.13 -13.47
CA PHE A 169 -7.35 7.13 -14.80
C PHE A 169 -7.95 8.49 -15.10
N VAL A 170 -7.65 9.02 -16.28
CA VAL A 170 -8.06 10.37 -16.70
C VAL A 170 -8.78 10.27 -18.04
N GLU A 171 -10.02 10.75 -18.11
CA GLU A 171 -10.79 10.78 -19.36
C GLU A 171 -10.15 11.76 -20.35
N ILE A 172 -9.96 11.32 -21.59
CA ILE A 172 -9.49 12.18 -22.69
C ILE A 172 -10.71 12.97 -23.21
N PRO A 173 -10.69 14.31 -23.14
CA PRO A 173 -11.80 15.12 -23.65
C PRO A 173 -11.98 14.94 -25.16
N LYS A 174 -13.20 14.61 -25.61
CA LYS A 174 -13.49 14.37 -27.03
C LYS A 174 -13.35 15.63 -27.91
N ASN A 175 -13.47 16.81 -27.32
CA ASN A 175 -13.54 18.09 -28.02
C ASN A 175 -12.21 18.86 -28.01
N ILE A 176 -11.16 18.28 -27.46
CA ILE A 176 -9.85 18.92 -27.34
C ILE A 176 -8.81 17.97 -27.96
N SER A 177 -8.01 18.50 -28.89
CA SER A 177 -6.83 17.78 -29.37
C SER A 177 -5.80 17.79 -28.24
N PHE A 178 -5.81 16.77 -27.41
CA PHE A 178 -4.86 16.61 -26.30
C PHE A 178 -3.73 15.68 -26.74
N ASN A 179 -2.55 16.26 -26.93
CA ASN A 179 -1.33 15.52 -27.26
C ASN A 179 -0.56 15.30 -25.96
N PHE A 180 -0.16 14.09 -25.68
CA PHE A 180 0.67 13.73 -24.54
C PHE A 180 1.75 12.73 -24.95
N SER A 181 2.83 12.71 -24.19
CA SER A 181 3.92 11.73 -24.30
C SER A 181 4.06 10.95 -23.00
N LEU A 182 4.61 9.76 -23.10
CA LEU A 182 4.99 9.00 -21.90
C LEU A 182 6.00 9.82 -21.08
N GLY A 183 5.73 9.95 -19.78
CA GLY A 183 6.58 10.73 -18.88
C GLY A 183 6.17 12.19 -18.72
N ASP A 184 5.16 12.68 -19.47
CA ASP A 184 4.60 14.00 -19.22
C ASP A 184 3.87 14.03 -17.87
N GLU A 185 3.91 15.18 -17.20
CA GLU A 185 3.13 15.45 -15.99
C GLU A 185 1.91 16.32 -16.34
N ILE A 186 0.74 15.95 -15.84
CA ILE A 186 -0.50 16.67 -16.04
C ILE A 186 -1.24 16.88 -14.70
N ASP A 187 -1.93 17.99 -14.58
CA ASP A 187 -2.78 18.27 -13.44
C ASP A 187 -4.17 17.69 -13.66
N VAL A 188 -4.65 16.93 -12.68
CA VAL A 188 -5.91 16.18 -12.74
C VAL A 188 -6.74 16.46 -11.49
N LYS A 189 -7.96 16.90 -11.68
CA LYS A 189 -8.95 17.01 -10.61
C LYS A 189 -9.57 15.64 -10.35
N ILE A 190 -9.41 15.13 -9.13
CA ILE A 190 -9.89 13.80 -8.76
C ILE A 190 -11.37 13.84 -8.42
N ASN A 191 -12.17 13.05 -9.15
CA ASN A 191 -13.63 12.98 -9.01
C ASN A 191 -14.09 11.70 -8.29
N GLU A 192 -13.33 10.59 -8.42
CA GLU A 192 -13.66 9.31 -7.81
C GLU A 192 -12.42 8.67 -7.17
N ALA A 193 -12.60 8.10 -5.98
CA ALA A 193 -11.58 7.35 -5.26
C ALA A 193 -12.06 5.93 -4.95
N ARG A 194 -11.44 4.95 -5.61
CA ARG A 194 -11.60 3.52 -5.36
C ARG A 194 -10.50 3.03 -4.40
N PRO A 195 -10.57 1.82 -3.87
CA PRO A 195 -9.55 1.32 -2.95
C PRO A 195 -8.11 1.39 -3.51
N PHE A 196 -7.94 1.07 -4.80
CA PHE A 196 -6.60 0.94 -5.41
C PHE A 196 -6.38 1.83 -6.64
N SER A 197 -7.32 2.70 -6.95
CA SER A 197 -7.21 3.65 -8.07
C SER A 197 -8.02 4.91 -7.83
N LEU A 198 -7.66 5.94 -8.57
CA LEU A 198 -8.38 7.20 -8.65
C LEU A 198 -8.91 7.40 -10.08
N THR A 199 -9.94 8.22 -10.22
CA THR A 199 -10.40 8.69 -11.53
C THR A 199 -10.60 10.20 -11.46
N GLY A 200 -10.22 10.89 -12.51
CA GLY A 200 -10.34 12.33 -12.57
C GLY A 200 -10.46 12.86 -13.99
N GLU A 201 -10.52 14.16 -14.09
CA GLU A 201 -10.57 14.92 -15.34
C GLU A 201 -9.38 15.89 -15.42
N LEU A 202 -8.97 16.24 -16.64
CA LEU A 202 -7.92 17.24 -16.85
C LEU A 202 -8.32 18.57 -16.19
N ASN A 203 -7.40 19.13 -15.42
CA ASN A 203 -7.54 20.47 -14.89
C ASN A 203 -6.94 21.46 -15.90
N LEU A 204 -7.78 22.01 -16.78
CA LEU A 204 -7.42 22.94 -17.86
C LEU A 204 -7.40 24.38 -17.39
#